data_7111730eb545dd930cc2924262874175
#
_entry.id   7111730eb545dd930cc2924262874175
#
_cell.length_a   1.000
_cell.length_b   1.000
_cell.length_c   1.000
_cell.angle_alpha   90.00
_cell.angle_beta   90.00
_cell.angle_gamma   90.00
#
_symmetry.space_group_name_H-M   'P 1'
#
loop_
_entity.id
_entity.type
_entity.pdbx_description
1 polymer ?
#
loop_
_entity_poly.entity_id
_entity_poly.type
_entity_poly.pdbx_seq_one_letter_code
_entity_poly.pdbx_strand_id
1 'polypeptide(L)'
;MSHLHPVTVTTPQRSHQEMLKDHMQILRNYFDSFITRGLSQKTTEVQQRFLEHWFEKIRVSDAKGERQIFIWEVMNLFEGRRRIKKFLMTLSTVDEDGQPCLRATTVRAYASHLERLFVSTLLSPYITGMETISSKYGQIENPFTGVEYPVHSRDLLRSERFFVTPEQILELLVFLREVYPGLIKKNLTAARLYAIVMLITETGMRSIEVINLDALGDDRDIFYNKKVIQTRSGKGHNSSGSQTRVMPLSDRSAITLMEYERVVRPQFRDHLSEPSLFLTLKGTRLSYATLRDGFTRLIEAARKHGVNLPPRLTIHDLRASFATNYLEENPEKFWRLMELLGHISPSSTCLYIRSRGDNRVLSMKQARTPQAGRCGFTARVYNT
;
A
#
# COMPACT_ATOMS: atom_id res chain seq x y z
N MET A 1 16.21 -39.80 46.35
CA MET A 1 16.08 -39.70 44.88
C MET A 1 14.64 -40.03 44.53
N SER A 2 13.80 -39.01 44.41
CA SER A 2 12.38 -39.17 44.08
C SER A 2 12.24 -39.07 42.56
N HIS A 3 11.86 -40.17 41.94
CA HIS A 3 11.51 -40.22 40.51
C HIS A 3 10.20 -39.47 40.27
N LEU A 4 10.31 -38.27 39.71
CA LEU A 4 9.18 -37.58 39.11
C LEU A 4 8.84 -38.30 37.81
N HIS A 5 7.77 -39.07 37.79
CA HIS A 5 7.17 -39.58 36.58
C HIS A 5 6.59 -38.40 35.77
N PRO A 6 6.86 -38.32 34.45
CA PRO A 6 6.20 -37.31 33.63
C PRO A 6 4.70 -37.64 33.58
N VAL A 7 3.89 -36.70 34.06
CA VAL A 7 2.44 -36.78 33.91
C VAL A 7 2.14 -36.62 32.42
N THR A 8 1.91 -37.73 31.77
CA THR A 8 1.36 -37.74 30.38
C THR A 8 -0.09 -37.27 30.46
N VAL A 9 -0.29 -35.99 30.25
CA VAL A 9 -1.65 -35.46 30.01
C VAL A 9 -2.13 -36.03 28.69
N THR A 10 -2.93 -37.09 28.75
CA THR A 10 -3.66 -37.62 27.61
C THR A 10 -4.73 -36.61 27.25
N THR A 11 -4.41 -35.77 26.27
CA THR A 11 -5.41 -34.86 25.66
C THR A 11 -6.50 -35.74 25.02
N PRO A 12 -7.79 -35.53 25.34
CA PRO A 12 -8.86 -36.31 24.76
C PRO A 12 -8.83 -36.21 23.22
N GLN A 13 -8.92 -37.37 22.55
CA GLN A 13 -8.90 -37.45 21.07
C GLN A 13 -10.15 -36.74 20.54
N ARG A 14 -9.99 -35.51 20.02
CA ARG A 14 -11.09 -34.73 19.46
C ARG A 14 -11.38 -35.19 18.03
N SER A 15 -12.62 -35.08 17.64
CA SER A 15 -13.00 -35.38 16.26
C SER A 15 -12.44 -34.32 15.31
N HIS A 16 -12.16 -34.71 14.07
CA HIS A 16 -11.68 -33.78 13.03
C HIS A 16 -12.67 -32.63 12.80
N GLN A 17 -13.97 -32.88 12.91
CA GLN A 17 -15.00 -31.84 12.77
C GLN A 17 -14.98 -30.81 13.88
N GLU A 18 -14.75 -31.19 15.12
CA GLU A 18 -14.57 -30.27 16.24
C GLU A 18 -13.31 -29.41 16.07
N MET A 19 -12.21 -30.03 15.66
CA MET A 19 -10.97 -29.33 15.36
C MET A 19 -11.16 -28.32 14.23
N LEU A 20 -11.85 -28.68 13.15
CA LEU A 20 -12.13 -27.75 12.05
C LEU A 20 -13.02 -26.57 12.50
N LYS A 21 -14.02 -26.85 13.32
CA LYS A 21 -14.90 -25.81 13.90
C LYS A 21 -14.12 -24.81 14.75
N ASP A 22 -13.26 -25.29 15.63
CA ASP A 22 -12.40 -24.45 16.46
C ASP A 22 -11.43 -23.60 15.61
N HIS A 23 -10.80 -24.21 14.59
CA HIS A 23 -9.93 -23.53 13.66
C HIS A 23 -10.64 -22.39 12.92
N MET A 24 -11.79 -22.67 12.35
CA MET A 24 -12.59 -21.67 11.64
C MET A 24 -13.09 -20.55 12.57
N GLN A 25 -13.40 -20.86 13.81
CA GLN A 25 -13.82 -19.86 14.80
C GLN A 25 -12.69 -18.90 15.14
N ILE A 26 -11.45 -19.39 15.27
CA ILE A 26 -10.28 -18.53 15.51
C ILE A 26 -10.05 -17.58 14.33
N LEU A 27 -10.11 -18.09 13.12
CA LEU A 27 -9.94 -17.26 11.93
C LEU A 27 -11.04 -16.18 11.82
N ARG A 28 -12.30 -16.54 12.10
CA ARG A 28 -13.38 -15.55 12.15
C ARG A 28 -13.12 -14.45 13.18
N ASN A 29 -12.81 -14.82 14.42
CA ASN A 29 -12.50 -13.86 15.48
C ASN A 29 -11.32 -12.94 15.08
N TYR A 30 -10.33 -13.49 14.41
CA TYR A 30 -9.20 -12.70 13.89
C TYR A 30 -9.65 -11.69 12.83
N PHE A 31 -10.46 -12.08 11.85
CA PHE A 31 -10.96 -11.16 10.82
C PHE A 31 -11.97 -10.14 11.37
N ASP A 32 -12.81 -10.54 12.31
CA ASP A 32 -13.73 -9.61 12.98
C ASP A 32 -12.96 -8.52 13.75
N SER A 33 -11.78 -8.86 14.29
CA SER A 33 -10.91 -7.86 14.92
C SER A 33 -10.41 -6.77 13.94
N PHE A 34 -10.47 -7.00 12.63
CA PHE A 34 -10.09 -5.99 11.64
C PHE A 34 -11.14 -4.89 11.51
N ILE A 35 -12.40 -5.24 11.65
CA ILE A 35 -13.52 -4.29 11.65
C ILE A 35 -13.37 -3.34 12.84
N THR A 36 -13.11 -3.90 14.03
CA THR A 36 -12.90 -3.09 15.25
C THR A 36 -11.66 -2.21 15.21
N ARG A 37 -10.65 -2.60 14.41
CA ARG A 37 -9.42 -1.81 14.17
C ARG A 37 -9.56 -0.79 13.04
N GLY A 38 -10.73 -0.66 12.42
CA GLY A 38 -10.97 0.28 11.32
C GLY A 38 -10.19 -0.01 10.03
N LEU A 39 -9.80 -1.27 9.81
CA LEU A 39 -9.14 -1.66 8.56
C LEU A 39 -10.13 -1.60 7.39
N SER A 40 -9.64 -1.20 6.21
CA SER A 40 -10.49 -1.17 5.03
C SER A 40 -10.92 -2.59 4.63
N GLN A 41 -12.17 -2.73 4.17
CA GLN A 41 -12.70 -4.00 3.68
C GLN A 41 -11.77 -4.66 2.67
N LYS A 42 -11.21 -3.89 1.73
CA LYS A 42 -10.26 -4.39 0.73
C LYS A 42 -8.98 -4.98 1.36
N THR A 43 -8.48 -4.37 2.44
CA THR A 43 -7.31 -4.88 3.17
C THR A 43 -7.65 -6.21 3.84
N THR A 44 -8.83 -6.30 4.45
CA THR A 44 -9.32 -7.52 5.10
C THR A 44 -9.48 -8.66 4.08
N GLU A 45 -10.12 -8.40 2.94
CA GLU A 45 -10.30 -9.39 1.87
C GLU A 45 -8.98 -9.93 1.32
N VAL A 46 -7.97 -9.06 1.12
CA VAL A 46 -6.64 -9.48 0.63
C VAL A 46 -5.95 -10.38 1.65
N GLN A 47 -6.01 -10.03 2.94
CA GLN A 47 -5.41 -10.84 3.99
C GLN A 47 -6.14 -12.17 4.17
N GLN A 48 -7.46 -12.15 4.10
CA GLN A 48 -8.29 -13.34 4.19
C GLN A 48 -7.95 -14.34 3.09
N ARG A 49 -7.99 -13.93 1.81
CA ARG A 49 -7.63 -14.80 0.68
C ARG A 49 -6.23 -15.37 0.81
N PHE A 50 -5.29 -14.58 1.29
CA PHE A 50 -3.93 -15.06 1.49
C PHE A 50 -3.85 -16.14 2.57
N LEU A 51 -4.49 -15.93 3.74
CA LEU A 51 -4.48 -16.88 4.83
C LEU A 51 -5.24 -18.18 4.49
N GLU A 52 -6.39 -18.06 3.81
CA GLU A 52 -7.13 -19.21 3.29
C GLU A 52 -6.26 -20.04 2.34
N HIS A 53 -5.63 -19.39 1.36
CA HIS A 53 -4.72 -20.05 0.43
C HIS A 53 -3.53 -20.70 1.14
N TRP A 54 -2.96 -20.04 2.15
CA TRP A 54 -1.85 -20.60 2.92
C TRP A 54 -2.27 -21.89 3.65
N PHE A 55 -3.42 -21.87 4.34
CA PHE A 55 -3.92 -23.06 5.03
C PHE A 55 -4.34 -24.19 4.07
N GLU A 56 -4.82 -23.88 2.87
CA GLU A 56 -5.08 -24.87 1.83
C GLU A 56 -3.82 -25.54 1.31
N LYS A 57 -2.73 -24.81 1.17
CA LYS A 57 -1.45 -25.33 0.63
C LYS A 57 -0.66 -26.15 1.63
N ILE A 58 -0.79 -25.88 2.92
CA ILE A 58 -0.07 -26.60 3.94
C ILE A 58 -0.87 -27.83 4.37
N ARG A 59 -0.41 -29.00 3.94
CA ARG A 59 -1.02 -30.29 4.26
C ARG A 59 -0.21 -31.03 5.32
N VAL A 60 -0.91 -31.80 6.12
CA VAL A 60 -0.36 -32.72 7.13
C VAL A 60 -0.88 -34.10 6.82
N SER A 61 0.03 -35.08 6.80
CA SER A 61 -0.34 -36.50 6.68
C SER A 61 -0.50 -37.09 8.08
N ASP A 62 -1.63 -37.73 8.32
CA ASP A 62 -1.90 -38.49 9.52
C ASP A 62 -2.41 -39.91 9.16
N ALA A 63 -2.79 -40.72 10.14
CA ALA A 63 -3.26 -42.09 9.92
C ALA A 63 -4.51 -42.19 9.04
N LYS A 64 -5.24 -41.09 8.78
CA LYS A 64 -6.44 -40.98 7.97
C LYS A 64 -6.20 -40.42 6.59
N GLY A 65 -4.95 -40.02 6.26
CA GLY A 65 -4.58 -39.41 5.02
C GLY A 65 -4.10 -37.96 5.14
N GLU A 66 -4.12 -37.22 4.01
CA GLU A 66 -3.72 -35.83 3.99
C GLU A 66 -4.89 -34.90 4.38
N ARG A 67 -4.64 -33.99 5.28
CA ARG A 67 -5.58 -32.94 5.70
C ARG A 67 -4.91 -31.57 5.77
N GLN A 68 -5.72 -30.51 5.84
CA GLN A 68 -5.20 -29.20 6.11
C GLN A 68 -4.61 -29.12 7.52
N ILE A 69 -3.61 -28.24 7.70
CA ILE A 69 -3.03 -27.94 8.99
C ILE A 69 -3.96 -27.02 9.80
N PHE A 70 -4.05 -27.23 11.09
CA PHE A 70 -4.77 -26.33 12.01
C PHE A 70 -3.82 -25.29 12.59
N ILE A 71 -4.38 -24.15 13.01
CA ILE A 71 -3.60 -23.00 13.49
C ILE A 71 -2.71 -23.36 14.68
N TRP A 72 -3.18 -24.15 15.64
CA TRP A 72 -2.41 -24.58 16.81
C TRP A 72 -1.27 -25.55 16.48
N GLU A 73 -1.36 -26.32 15.40
CA GLU A 73 -0.28 -27.17 14.95
C GLU A 73 0.90 -26.39 14.38
N VAL A 74 0.62 -25.20 13.80
CA VAL A 74 1.66 -24.27 13.36
C VAL A 74 2.28 -23.54 14.56
N MET A 75 1.53 -23.35 15.62
CA MET A 75 1.99 -22.68 16.84
C MET A 75 2.87 -23.59 17.74
N ASN A 76 3.15 -24.82 17.34
CA ASN A 76 4.25 -25.60 17.89
C ASN A 76 5.57 -24.98 17.41
N LEU A 77 6.39 -24.53 18.35
CA LEU A 77 7.58 -23.73 18.08
C LEU A 77 8.53 -24.40 17.06
N PHE A 78 8.81 -25.66 17.24
CA PHE A 78 9.77 -26.39 16.40
C PHE A 78 9.21 -26.68 15.00
N GLU A 79 8.09 -27.36 14.94
CA GLU A 79 7.43 -27.74 13.67
C GLU A 79 6.90 -26.50 12.92
N GLY A 80 6.33 -25.54 13.64
CA GLY A 80 5.82 -24.31 13.06
C GLY A 80 6.91 -23.50 12.38
N ARG A 81 8.04 -23.29 13.02
CA ARG A 81 9.20 -22.60 12.42
C ARG A 81 9.67 -23.29 11.14
N ARG A 82 9.79 -24.61 11.15
CA ARG A 82 10.21 -25.39 9.98
C ARG A 82 9.24 -25.22 8.82
N ARG A 83 7.94 -25.27 9.08
CA ARG A 83 6.88 -25.14 8.07
C ARG A 83 6.80 -23.73 7.49
N ILE A 84 6.90 -22.72 8.35
CA ILE A 84 6.93 -21.30 7.91
C ILE A 84 8.16 -21.05 7.05
N LYS A 85 9.35 -21.50 7.49
CA LYS A 85 10.58 -21.37 6.72
C LYS A 85 10.46 -22.04 5.35
N LYS A 86 9.97 -23.27 5.30
CA LYS A 86 9.74 -24.01 4.04
C LYS A 86 8.78 -23.26 3.13
N PHE A 87 7.68 -22.75 3.65
CA PHE A 87 6.71 -21.99 2.87
C PHE A 87 7.31 -20.70 2.29
N LEU A 88 8.01 -19.92 3.10
CA LEU A 88 8.67 -18.69 2.64
C LEU A 88 9.74 -18.97 1.58
N MET A 89 10.47 -20.07 1.72
CA MET A 89 11.41 -20.52 0.69
C MET A 89 10.69 -20.89 -0.63
N THR A 90 9.54 -21.54 -0.56
CA THR A 90 8.73 -21.85 -1.75
C THR A 90 8.24 -20.57 -2.46
N LEU A 91 7.90 -19.53 -1.70
CA LEU A 91 7.52 -18.22 -2.26
C LEU A 91 8.72 -17.48 -2.89
N SER A 92 9.92 -17.83 -2.51
CA SER A 92 11.17 -17.22 -2.99
C SER A 92 11.82 -18.01 -4.13
N THR A 93 11.08 -18.92 -4.76
CA THR A 93 11.56 -19.68 -5.94
C THR A 93 11.79 -18.76 -7.13
N VAL A 94 12.72 -19.17 -7.98
CA VAL A 94 13.01 -18.53 -9.27
C VAL A 94 12.34 -19.31 -10.40
N ASP A 95 12.02 -18.63 -11.48
CA ASP A 95 11.55 -19.23 -12.72
C ASP A 95 12.72 -19.85 -13.54
N GLU A 96 12.42 -20.35 -14.74
CA GLU A 96 13.40 -20.94 -15.64
C GLU A 96 14.49 -19.96 -16.10
N ASP A 97 14.18 -18.66 -16.09
CA ASP A 97 15.11 -17.57 -16.43
C ASP A 97 15.91 -17.07 -15.21
N GLY A 98 15.78 -17.72 -14.05
CA GLY A 98 16.45 -17.33 -12.80
C GLY A 98 15.86 -16.08 -12.14
N GLN A 99 14.68 -15.61 -12.59
CA GLN A 99 14.02 -14.46 -11.98
C GLN A 99 13.10 -14.90 -10.83
N PRO A 100 13.00 -14.14 -9.74
CA PRO A 100 12.14 -14.49 -8.63
C PRO A 100 10.67 -14.46 -9.06
N CYS A 101 9.96 -15.58 -8.87
CA CYS A 101 8.51 -15.71 -9.16
C CYS A 101 7.67 -14.68 -8.42
N LEU A 102 8.08 -14.30 -7.22
CA LEU A 102 7.47 -13.22 -6.45
C LEU A 102 8.53 -12.19 -6.05
N ARG A 103 8.14 -10.92 -6.08
CA ARG A 103 9.00 -9.85 -5.58
C ARG A 103 9.25 -10.02 -4.08
N ALA A 104 10.46 -9.74 -3.63
CA ALA A 104 10.85 -9.80 -2.22
C ALA A 104 9.89 -9.02 -1.30
N THR A 105 9.37 -7.87 -1.74
CA THR A 105 8.34 -7.10 -1.02
C THR A 105 7.04 -7.86 -0.84
N THR A 106 6.66 -8.69 -1.82
CA THR A 106 5.45 -9.53 -1.76
C THR A 106 5.66 -10.68 -0.78
N VAL A 107 6.79 -11.37 -0.83
CA VAL A 107 7.14 -12.44 0.13
C VAL A 107 7.14 -11.92 1.56
N ARG A 108 7.73 -10.74 1.78
CA ARG A 108 7.74 -10.10 3.10
C ARG A 108 6.34 -9.68 3.56
N ALA A 109 5.49 -9.20 2.66
CA ALA A 109 4.10 -8.89 3.00
C ALA A 109 3.36 -10.16 3.46
N TYR A 110 3.56 -11.27 2.78
CA TYR A 110 2.99 -12.55 3.15
C TYR A 110 3.50 -13.04 4.51
N ALA A 111 4.81 -12.99 4.73
CA ALA A 111 5.41 -13.32 6.03
C ALA A 111 4.81 -12.45 7.16
N SER A 112 4.69 -11.14 6.92
CA SER A 112 4.10 -10.21 7.89
C SER A 112 2.61 -10.47 8.16
N HIS A 113 1.84 -10.94 7.18
CA HIS A 113 0.45 -11.33 7.40
C HIS A 113 0.32 -12.58 8.27
N LEU A 114 1.16 -13.58 8.04
CA LEU A 114 1.23 -14.78 8.86
C LEU A 114 1.67 -14.46 10.29
N GLU A 115 2.76 -13.71 10.43
CA GLU A 115 3.27 -13.29 11.74
C GLU A 115 2.20 -12.56 12.54
N ARG A 116 1.47 -11.64 11.89
CA ARG A 116 0.39 -10.88 12.54
C ARG A 116 -0.75 -11.79 13.00
N LEU A 117 -1.12 -12.80 12.21
CA LEU A 117 -2.11 -13.79 12.64
C LEU A 117 -1.67 -14.48 13.92
N PHE A 118 -0.46 -15.05 13.93
CA PHE A 118 0.03 -15.81 15.07
C PHE A 118 0.28 -14.93 16.31
N VAL A 119 0.89 -13.77 16.14
CA VAL A 119 1.11 -12.81 17.24
C VAL A 119 -0.21 -12.29 17.80
N SER A 120 -1.15 -11.90 16.94
CA SER A 120 -2.45 -11.42 17.40
C SER A 120 -3.27 -12.51 18.08
N THR A 121 -3.19 -13.75 17.59
CA THR A 121 -3.90 -14.88 18.17
C THR A 121 -3.33 -15.27 19.53
N LEU A 122 -2.00 -15.14 19.72
CA LEU A 122 -1.32 -15.47 20.96
C LEU A 122 -1.40 -14.39 22.03
N LEU A 123 -1.24 -13.12 21.62
CA LEU A 123 -0.99 -12.01 22.54
C LEU A 123 -2.22 -11.15 22.81
N SER A 124 -3.32 -11.36 22.08
CA SER A 124 -4.52 -10.55 22.28
C SER A 124 -5.49 -11.19 23.27
N PRO A 125 -5.67 -10.62 24.46
CA PRO A 125 -6.71 -11.08 25.40
C PRO A 125 -8.13 -10.88 24.84
N TYR A 126 -8.27 -10.13 23.75
CA TYR A 126 -9.54 -9.81 23.10
C TYR A 126 -9.93 -10.78 21.99
N ILE A 127 -9.04 -11.64 21.53
CA ILE A 127 -9.40 -12.74 20.63
C ILE A 127 -9.87 -13.89 21.52
N THR A 128 -11.14 -13.82 21.88
CA THR A 128 -11.82 -14.84 22.70
C THR A 128 -11.60 -16.22 22.10
N GLY A 129 -11.09 -17.13 22.92
CA GLY A 129 -10.86 -18.52 22.55
C GLY A 129 -9.44 -19.03 22.79
N MET A 130 -8.47 -18.16 23.10
CA MET A 130 -7.08 -18.59 23.33
C MET A 130 -6.88 -19.44 24.60
N GLU A 131 -7.53 -19.08 25.69
CA GLU A 131 -7.53 -19.94 26.89
C GLU A 131 -8.12 -21.31 26.57
N THR A 132 -9.18 -21.33 25.76
CA THR A 132 -9.79 -22.55 25.28
C THR A 132 -8.84 -23.35 24.38
N ILE A 133 -8.02 -22.68 23.55
CA ILE A 133 -7.06 -23.36 22.67
C ILE A 133 -5.93 -23.97 23.46
N SER A 134 -5.30 -23.23 24.36
CA SER A 134 -4.22 -23.75 25.19
C SER A 134 -4.68 -24.94 26.03
N SER A 135 -5.88 -24.88 26.62
CA SER A 135 -6.46 -25.98 27.37
C SER A 135 -6.83 -27.18 26.50
N LYS A 136 -7.24 -26.94 25.26
CA LYS A 136 -7.66 -27.99 24.33
C LYS A 136 -6.51 -28.64 23.56
N TYR A 137 -5.50 -27.88 23.19
CA TYR A 137 -4.46 -28.29 22.21
C TYR A 137 -3.03 -28.19 22.75
N GLY A 138 -2.86 -27.89 24.03
CA GLY A 138 -1.56 -27.81 24.69
C GLY A 138 -0.88 -26.45 24.57
N GLN A 139 0.37 -26.38 25.02
CA GLN A 139 1.15 -25.15 25.00
C GLN A 139 1.39 -24.67 23.58
N ILE A 140 1.09 -23.39 23.33
CA ILE A 140 1.24 -22.73 22.06
C ILE A 140 2.24 -21.58 22.19
N GLU A 141 3.10 -21.44 21.19
CA GLU A 141 4.14 -20.42 21.15
C GLU A 141 4.13 -19.68 19.79
N ASN A 142 4.72 -18.49 19.77
CA ASN A 142 4.87 -17.76 18.52
C ASN A 142 5.91 -18.42 17.60
N PRO A 143 5.52 -19.03 16.47
CA PRO A 143 6.43 -19.74 15.60
C PRO A 143 7.38 -18.80 14.83
N PHE A 144 7.15 -17.49 14.85
CA PHE A 144 8.02 -16.49 14.23
C PHE A 144 9.19 -16.04 15.10
N THR A 145 9.23 -16.41 16.36
CA THR A 145 10.36 -16.07 17.24
C THR A 145 11.66 -16.65 16.69
N GLY A 146 12.61 -15.79 16.31
CA GLY A 146 13.90 -16.17 15.74
C GLY A 146 13.83 -16.74 14.30
N VAL A 147 12.76 -16.52 13.57
CA VAL A 147 12.69 -16.83 12.13
C VAL A 147 13.38 -15.71 11.34
N GLU A 148 14.43 -16.07 10.62
CA GLU A 148 15.03 -15.17 9.63
C GLU A 148 14.26 -15.26 8.33
N TYR A 149 13.89 -14.09 7.80
CA TYR A 149 13.24 -14.01 6.50
C TYR A 149 14.28 -14.14 5.38
N PRO A 150 14.03 -14.96 4.34
CA PRO A 150 14.97 -15.16 3.23
C PRO A 150 15.16 -13.92 2.35
N VAL A 151 14.52 -12.80 2.71
CA VAL A 151 14.51 -11.59 1.90
C VAL A 151 15.41 -10.54 2.52
N HIS A 152 16.52 -10.25 1.87
CA HIS A 152 17.41 -9.16 2.27
C HIS A 152 16.72 -7.79 2.14
N SER A 153 16.89 -6.94 3.14
CA SER A 153 16.39 -5.56 3.14
C SER A 153 16.89 -4.72 1.95
N ARG A 154 18.01 -5.11 1.33
CA ARG A 154 18.54 -4.48 0.12
C ARG A 154 17.63 -4.65 -1.11
N ASP A 155 16.95 -5.78 -1.23
CA ASP A 155 16.02 -6.03 -2.35
C ASP A 155 14.72 -5.25 -2.23
N LEU A 156 14.37 -4.83 -1.00
CA LEU A 156 13.22 -3.98 -0.73
C LEU A 156 13.46 -2.52 -1.17
N LEU A 157 14.72 -2.11 -1.27
CA LEU A 157 15.11 -0.75 -1.64
C LEU A 157 15.26 -0.55 -3.16
N ARG A 158 15.24 -1.63 -3.93
CA ARG A 158 15.49 -1.64 -5.38
C ARG A 158 14.24 -1.65 -6.26
N SER A 159 13.09 -1.25 -5.80
CA SER A 159 12.09 -0.82 -6.77
C SER A 159 12.59 0.50 -7.36
N GLU A 160 13.25 0.43 -8.51
CA GLU A 160 13.55 1.61 -9.31
C GLU A 160 12.25 2.39 -9.49
N ARG A 161 12.12 3.49 -8.76
CA ARG A 161 11.05 4.43 -8.97
C ARG A 161 11.49 5.33 -10.10
N PHE A 162 10.69 5.37 -11.13
CA PHE A 162 10.87 6.34 -12.18
C PHE A 162 10.32 7.68 -11.69
N PHE A 163 11.02 8.73 -12.04
CA PHE A 163 10.55 10.10 -11.84
C PHE A 163 10.75 10.87 -13.13
N VAL A 164 9.98 11.91 -13.30
CA VAL A 164 10.04 12.83 -14.43
C VAL A 164 10.44 14.21 -13.94
N THR A 165 11.29 14.87 -14.71
CA THR A 165 11.72 16.24 -14.43
C THR A 165 10.59 17.24 -14.70
N PRO A 166 10.68 18.49 -14.21
CA PRO A 166 9.71 19.53 -14.54
C PRO A 166 9.52 19.72 -16.05
N GLU A 167 10.60 19.65 -16.84
CA GLU A 167 10.58 19.77 -18.29
C GLU A 167 9.79 18.62 -18.94
N GLN A 168 10.05 17.38 -18.51
CA GLN A 168 9.33 16.19 -18.98
C GLN A 168 7.85 16.23 -18.60
N ILE A 169 7.52 16.76 -17.41
CA ILE A 169 6.13 16.99 -16.99
C ILE A 169 5.48 18.01 -17.93
N LEU A 170 6.16 19.10 -18.25
CA LEU A 170 5.66 20.12 -19.16
C LEU A 170 5.42 19.55 -20.56
N GLU A 171 6.37 18.81 -21.11
CA GLU A 171 6.22 18.14 -22.41
C GLU A 171 5.02 17.18 -22.42
N LEU A 172 4.85 16.38 -21.36
CA LEU A 172 3.71 15.47 -21.22
C LEU A 172 2.38 16.25 -21.17
N LEU A 173 2.33 17.36 -20.44
CA LEU A 173 1.12 18.20 -20.34
C LEU A 173 0.79 18.88 -21.66
N VAL A 174 1.79 19.37 -22.39
CA VAL A 174 1.60 19.95 -23.73
C VAL A 174 1.10 18.87 -24.69
N PHE A 175 1.73 17.69 -24.73
CA PHE A 175 1.25 16.56 -25.52
C PHE A 175 -0.21 16.20 -25.20
N LEU A 176 -0.54 16.10 -23.92
CA LEU A 176 -1.87 15.71 -23.44
C LEU A 176 -2.94 16.75 -23.80
N ARG A 177 -2.58 18.02 -23.86
CA ARG A 177 -3.49 19.11 -24.23
C ARG A 177 -3.65 19.30 -25.74
N GLU A 178 -2.54 19.27 -26.48
CA GLU A 178 -2.48 19.68 -27.87
C GLU A 178 -2.63 18.50 -28.87
N VAL A 179 -2.03 17.36 -28.53
CA VAL A 179 -1.89 16.23 -29.49
C VAL A 179 -2.81 15.07 -29.13
N TYR A 180 -2.84 14.66 -27.87
CA TYR A 180 -3.55 13.46 -27.42
C TYR A 180 -5.07 13.47 -27.71
N PRO A 181 -5.80 14.61 -27.65
CA PRO A 181 -7.21 14.64 -28.02
C PRO A 181 -7.48 14.20 -29.48
N GLY A 182 -6.56 14.49 -30.39
CA GLY A 182 -6.66 14.06 -31.80
C GLY A 182 -6.43 12.56 -32.01
N LEU A 183 -5.81 11.88 -31.04
CA LEU A 183 -5.46 10.44 -31.11
C LEU A 183 -6.55 9.54 -30.54
N ILE A 184 -7.53 10.08 -29.84
CA ILE A 184 -8.57 9.31 -29.14
C ILE A 184 -9.96 9.77 -29.57
N LYS A 185 -10.89 8.80 -29.63
CA LYS A 185 -12.28 9.07 -30.04
C LYS A 185 -13.07 9.95 -29.05
N LYS A 186 -12.57 10.21 -27.85
CA LYS A 186 -13.32 10.84 -26.75
C LYS A 186 -12.48 11.89 -26.03
N ASN A 187 -12.54 13.12 -26.52
CA ASN A 187 -11.78 14.27 -25.99
C ASN A 187 -11.99 14.52 -24.50
N LEU A 188 -13.19 14.21 -23.97
CA LEU A 188 -13.47 14.33 -22.53
C LEU A 188 -12.50 13.51 -21.65
N THR A 189 -12.03 12.36 -22.15
CA THR A 189 -11.04 11.54 -21.43
C THR A 189 -9.68 12.23 -21.39
N ALA A 190 -9.26 12.90 -22.47
CA ALA A 190 -8.01 13.65 -22.50
C ALA A 190 -8.06 14.83 -21.53
N ALA A 191 -9.11 15.63 -21.58
CA ALA A 191 -9.29 16.78 -20.69
C ALA A 191 -9.33 16.37 -19.21
N ARG A 192 -10.00 15.25 -18.89
CA ARG A 192 -9.98 14.67 -17.52
C ARG A 192 -8.59 14.24 -17.11
N LEU A 193 -7.84 13.52 -17.96
CA LEU A 193 -6.47 13.10 -17.66
C LEU A 193 -5.56 14.31 -17.50
N TYR A 194 -5.74 15.36 -18.30
CA TYR A 194 -4.97 16.60 -18.16
C TYR A 194 -5.14 17.21 -16.75
N ALA A 195 -6.39 17.37 -16.30
CA ALA A 195 -6.68 17.91 -14.96
C ALA A 195 -6.10 17.03 -13.86
N ILE A 196 -6.18 15.69 -13.99
CA ILE A 196 -5.64 14.75 -13.00
C ILE A 196 -4.11 14.78 -12.97
N VAL A 197 -3.44 14.74 -14.13
CA VAL A 197 -1.97 14.77 -14.21
C VAL A 197 -1.45 16.09 -13.64
N MET A 198 -2.05 17.22 -14.04
CA MET A 198 -1.72 18.54 -13.51
C MET A 198 -1.83 18.57 -11.98
N LEU A 199 -2.95 18.08 -11.45
CA LEU A 199 -3.19 18.07 -10.00
C LEU A 199 -2.18 17.24 -9.25
N ILE A 200 -1.86 16.03 -9.71
CA ILE A 200 -0.89 15.15 -9.04
C ILE A 200 0.52 15.72 -9.11
N THR A 201 0.92 16.28 -10.24
CA THR A 201 2.27 16.83 -10.43
C THR A 201 2.52 18.12 -9.66
N GLU A 202 1.48 18.87 -9.34
CA GLU A 202 1.61 20.13 -8.57
C GLU A 202 1.33 19.99 -7.06
N THR A 203 0.56 18.97 -6.66
CA THR A 203 0.18 18.80 -5.24
C THR A 203 0.78 17.56 -4.59
N GLY A 204 1.27 16.60 -5.38
CA GLY A 204 1.73 15.32 -4.89
C GLY A 204 0.62 14.44 -4.29
N MET A 205 -0.66 14.70 -4.55
CA MET A 205 -1.77 13.88 -4.06
C MET A 205 -1.65 12.44 -4.52
N ARG A 206 -2.16 11.50 -3.69
CA ARG A 206 -2.29 10.11 -4.14
C ARG A 206 -3.41 10.00 -5.18
N SER A 207 -3.24 9.14 -6.17
CA SER A 207 -4.27 8.92 -7.19
C SER A 207 -5.64 8.55 -6.61
N ILE A 208 -5.66 7.79 -5.50
CA ILE A 208 -6.91 7.46 -4.80
C ILE A 208 -7.55 8.69 -4.14
N GLU A 209 -6.76 9.62 -3.63
CA GLU A 209 -7.25 10.87 -3.06
C GLU A 209 -7.88 11.73 -4.17
N VAL A 210 -7.22 11.79 -5.33
CA VAL A 210 -7.70 12.57 -6.49
C VAL A 210 -9.03 12.04 -7.01
N ILE A 211 -9.17 10.73 -7.19
CA ILE A 211 -10.44 10.16 -7.69
C ILE A 211 -11.59 10.22 -6.67
N ASN A 212 -11.27 10.42 -5.40
CA ASN A 212 -12.25 10.57 -4.33
C ASN A 212 -12.68 12.03 -4.07
N LEU A 213 -12.15 13.00 -4.82
CA LEU A 213 -12.58 14.39 -4.69
C LEU A 213 -14.02 14.58 -5.14
N ASP A 214 -14.77 15.34 -4.35
CA ASP A 214 -16.14 15.75 -4.64
C ASP A 214 -16.20 17.21 -5.08
N ALA A 215 -17.01 17.47 -6.11
CA ALA A 215 -17.24 18.80 -6.67
C ALA A 215 -18.60 19.39 -6.27
N LEU A 216 -19.56 18.54 -5.90
CA LEU A 216 -20.94 18.94 -5.60
C LEU A 216 -21.30 18.66 -4.15
N GLY A 217 -22.32 19.38 -3.66
CA GLY A 217 -22.89 19.23 -2.33
C GLY A 217 -22.13 19.98 -1.24
N ASP A 218 -22.60 19.81 0.01
CA ASP A 218 -22.01 20.42 1.21
C ASP A 218 -20.62 19.82 1.50
N ASP A 219 -20.38 18.68 0.91
CA ASP A 219 -19.16 17.90 1.05
C ASP A 219 -18.12 18.21 -0.02
N ARG A 220 -18.19 19.36 -0.68
CA ARG A 220 -17.22 19.79 -1.66
C ARG A 220 -15.81 19.86 -1.11
N ASP A 221 -14.85 19.35 -1.86
CA ASP A 221 -13.45 19.26 -1.43
C ASP A 221 -12.56 20.40 -1.96
N ILE A 222 -13.03 21.19 -2.96
CA ILE A 222 -12.25 22.22 -3.63
C ILE A 222 -12.79 23.61 -3.29
N PHE A 223 -11.93 24.47 -2.76
CA PHE A 223 -12.23 25.83 -2.35
C PHE A 223 -11.38 26.81 -3.17
N TYR A 224 -11.88 27.23 -4.34
CA TYR A 224 -11.14 28.07 -5.27
C TYR A 224 -10.79 29.45 -4.72
N ASN A 225 -11.67 30.04 -3.92
CA ASN A 225 -11.44 31.34 -3.26
C ASN A 225 -10.27 31.29 -2.28
N LYS A 226 -10.03 30.13 -1.67
CA LYS A 226 -8.91 29.89 -0.74
C LYS A 226 -7.72 29.21 -1.44
N LYS A 227 -7.86 28.81 -2.68
CA LYS A 227 -6.88 28.02 -3.45
C LYS A 227 -6.41 26.78 -2.70
N VAL A 228 -7.35 26.00 -2.16
CA VAL A 228 -7.04 24.77 -1.43
C VAL A 228 -7.97 23.63 -1.82
N ILE A 229 -7.43 22.42 -1.66
CA ILE A 229 -8.19 21.17 -1.67
C ILE A 229 -8.14 20.57 -0.28
N GLN A 230 -9.27 20.11 0.21
CA GLN A 230 -9.39 19.37 1.45
C GLN A 230 -9.57 17.88 1.11
N THR A 231 -8.58 17.03 1.44
CA THR A 231 -8.70 15.59 1.19
C THR A 231 -9.33 14.91 2.39
N ARG A 232 -10.33 14.03 2.15
CA ARG A 232 -11.01 13.28 3.20
C ARG A 232 -10.45 11.88 3.44
N SER A 233 -9.78 11.29 2.44
CA SER A 233 -9.28 9.93 2.52
C SER A 233 -7.78 9.89 2.31
N GLY A 234 -7.03 10.17 3.38
CA GLY A 234 -5.64 9.75 3.45
C GLY A 234 -5.56 8.28 3.86
N LYS A 235 -4.58 7.50 3.40
CA LYS A 235 -4.19 6.28 4.08
C LYS A 235 -3.64 6.67 5.45
N GLY A 236 -4.53 6.87 6.41
CA GLY A 236 -4.19 6.98 7.82
C GLY A 236 -3.79 5.61 8.34
N HIS A 237 -2.87 5.60 9.27
CA HIS A 237 -2.47 4.39 9.95
C HIS A 237 -3.65 3.84 10.77
N ASN A 238 -3.79 2.59 10.79
CA ASN A 238 -4.72 1.58 11.28
C ASN A 238 -5.64 1.86 12.49
N SER A 239 -5.64 3.01 13.09
CA SER A 239 -6.48 3.28 14.28
C SER A 239 -7.06 4.68 14.35
N SER A 240 -6.77 5.55 13.42
CA SER A 240 -7.14 6.97 13.54
C SER A 240 -7.86 7.51 12.32
N GLY A 241 -8.77 6.79 11.72
CA GLY A 241 -9.63 7.33 10.67
C GLY A 241 -8.87 7.97 9.48
N SER A 242 -9.61 8.41 8.49
CA SER A 242 -9.08 9.18 7.37
C SER A 242 -8.55 10.53 7.88
N GLN A 243 -7.23 10.77 7.78
CA GLN A 243 -6.69 12.08 8.09
C GLN A 243 -7.05 13.07 6.97
N THR A 244 -7.89 14.00 7.29
CA THR A 244 -8.15 15.17 6.45
C THR A 244 -6.90 16.03 6.39
N ARG A 245 -6.49 16.40 5.20
CA ARG A 245 -5.40 17.37 5.01
C ARG A 245 -5.76 18.42 3.98
N VAL A 246 -5.20 19.60 4.13
CA VAL A 246 -5.40 20.72 3.22
C VAL A 246 -4.17 20.84 2.32
N MET A 247 -4.42 20.81 1.00
CA MET A 247 -3.41 20.94 -0.04
C MET A 247 -3.54 22.31 -0.70
N PRO A 248 -2.49 23.13 -0.75
CA PRO A 248 -2.52 24.38 -1.52
C PRO A 248 -2.58 24.08 -3.02
N LEU A 249 -3.32 24.90 -3.74
CA LEU A 249 -3.35 24.92 -5.20
C LEU A 249 -2.53 26.13 -5.70
N SER A 250 -1.72 25.90 -6.72
CA SER A 250 -1.18 27.00 -7.53
C SER A 250 -2.30 27.66 -8.34
N ASP A 251 -2.06 28.85 -8.84
CA ASP A 251 -3.00 29.54 -9.72
C ASP A 251 -3.30 28.68 -10.97
N ARG A 252 -2.28 28.05 -11.51
CA ARG A 252 -2.40 27.16 -12.67
C ARG A 252 -3.29 25.95 -12.38
N SER A 253 -3.09 25.28 -11.26
CA SER A 253 -3.93 24.15 -10.85
C SER A 253 -5.36 24.59 -10.59
N ALA A 254 -5.56 25.72 -9.91
CA ALA A 254 -6.88 26.23 -9.60
C ALA A 254 -7.67 26.57 -10.88
N ILE A 255 -7.04 27.26 -11.84
CA ILE A 255 -7.64 27.59 -13.14
C ILE A 255 -7.97 26.32 -13.92
N THR A 256 -7.02 25.38 -14.01
CA THR A 256 -7.23 24.10 -14.73
C THR A 256 -8.40 23.30 -14.15
N LEU A 257 -8.48 23.19 -12.83
CA LEU A 257 -9.57 22.47 -12.17
C LEU A 257 -10.91 23.18 -12.34
N MET A 258 -10.92 24.53 -12.27
CA MET A 258 -12.12 25.33 -12.47
C MET A 258 -12.63 25.18 -13.92
N GLU A 259 -11.73 25.21 -14.90
CA GLU A 259 -12.07 24.96 -16.31
C GLU A 259 -12.63 23.54 -16.49
N TYR A 260 -11.96 22.53 -15.93
CA TYR A 260 -12.44 21.16 -15.98
C TYR A 260 -13.85 21.04 -15.35
N GLU A 261 -14.04 21.57 -14.16
CA GLU A 261 -15.31 21.48 -13.42
C GLU A 261 -16.46 22.19 -14.15
N ARG A 262 -16.21 23.38 -14.69
CA ARG A 262 -17.26 24.22 -15.29
C ARG A 262 -17.54 23.91 -16.76
N VAL A 263 -16.53 23.48 -17.51
CA VAL A 263 -16.64 23.32 -18.97
C VAL A 263 -16.64 21.83 -19.37
N VAL A 264 -15.78 21.03 -18.80
CA VAL A 264 -15.58 19.64 -19.23
C VAL A 264 -16.50 18.68 -18.49
N ARG A 265 -16.57 18.79 -17.16
CA ARG A 265 -17.36 17.90 -16.31
C ARG A 265 -18.86 17.89 -16.67
N PRO A 266 -19.52 19.01 -17.02
CA PRO A 266 -20.92 19.01 -17.45
C PRO A 266 -21.23 18.22 -18.72
N GLN A 267 -20.22 17.87 -19.51
CA GLN A 267 -20.38 17.07 -20.71
C GLN A 267 -20.42 15.56 -20.43
N PHE A 268 -20.13 15.14 -19.19
CA PHE A 268 -20.32 13.76 -18.76
C PHE A 268 -21.78 13.52 -18.37
N ARG A 269 -22.25 12.27 -18.54
CA ARG A 269 -23.56 11.84 -18.03
C ARG A 269 -23.62 11.99 -16.52
N ASP A 270 -24.79 12.13 -16.00
CA ASP A 270 -25.10 12.13 -14.55
C ASP A 270 -24.27 13.13 -13.73
N HIS A 271 -23.67 14.14 -14.38
CA HIS A 271 -22.79 15.12 -13.75
C HIS A 271 -23.49 15.95 -12.65
N LEU A 272 -24.82 16.04 -12.64
CA LEU A 272 -25.58 16.75 -11.61
C LEU A 272 -25.91 15.86 -10.39
N SER A 273 -26.01 14.55 -10.58
CA SER A 273 -26.37 13.59 -9.53
C SER A 273 -25.18 12.92 -8.87
N GLU A 274 -24.07 12.73 -9.60
CA GLU A 274 -22.84 12.15 -9.05
C GLU A 274 -21.93 13.25 -8.47
N PRO A 275 -21.63 13.25 -7.16
CA PRO A 275 -20.86 14.31 -6.53
C PRO A 275 -19.39 14.35 -6.95
N SER A 276 -18.85 13.24 -7.46
CA SER A 276 -17.42 13.13 -7.81
C SER A 276 -16.96 14.19 -8.78
N LEU A 277 -15.76 14.74 -8.55
CA LEU A 277 -15.12 15.65 -9.48
C LEU A 277 -14.81 14.94 -10.80
N PHE A 278 -14.23 13.75 -10.76
CA PHE A 278 -13.80 13.01 -11.94
C PHE A 278 -14.74 11.83 -12.24
N LEU A 279 -15.43 11.94 -13.38
CA LEU A 279 -16.44 10.99 -13.81
C LEU A 279 -15.91 10.04 -14.89
N THR A 280 -16.47 8.83 -14.93
CA THR A 280 -16.37 7.94 -16.11
C THR A 280 -17.30 8.43 -17.23
N LEU A 281 -17.14 7.88 -18.43
CA LEU A 281 -18.07 8.19 -19.54
C LEU A 281 -19.50 7.67 -19.29
N LYS A 282 -19.67 6.78 -18.29
CA LYS A 282 -20.97 6.28 -17.85
C LYS A 282 -21.63 7.17 -16.78
N GLY A 283 -20.95 8.24 -16.34
CA GLY A 283 -21.45 9.15 -15.32
C GLY A 283 -21.18 8.73 -13.87
N THR A 284 -20.44 7.67 -13.65
CA THR A 284 -20.06 7.21 -12.30
C THR A 284 -18.69 7.75 -11.89
N ARG A 285 -18.37 7.73 -10.59
CA ARG A 285 -17.04 8.05 -10.06
C ARG A 285 -15.95 7.30 -10.80
N LEU A 286 -14.86 7.98 -11.11
CA LEU A 286 -13.70 7.37 -11.76
C LEU A 286 -13.05 6.32 -10.86
N SER A 287 -12.88 5.10 -11.37
CA SER A 287 -12.17 4.05 -10.62
C SER A 287 -10.65 4.15 -10.82
N TYR A 288 -9.88 3.65 -9.83
CA TYR A 288 -8.42 3.58 -9.96
C TYR A 288 -7.97 2.73 -11.17
N ALA A 289 -8.66 1.63 -11.46
CA ALA A 289 -8.35 0.80 -12.62
C ALA A 289 -8.52 1.58 -13.94
N THR A 290 -9.64 2.28 -14.09
CA THR A 290 -9.90 3.11 -15.28
C THR A 290 -8.86 4.24 -15.43
N LEU A 291 -8.48 4.87 -14.32
CA LEU A 291 -7.45 5.91 -14.32
C LEU A 291 -6.08 5.34 -14.71
N ARG A 292 -5.67 4.22 -14.09
CA ARG A 292 -4.41 3.55 -14.40
C ARG A 292 -4.31 3.17 -15.89
N ASP A 293 -5.35 2.53 -16.41
CA ASP A 293 -5.37 2.06 -17.81
C ASP A 293 -5.40 3.24 -18.80
N GLY A 294 -6.10 4.32 -18.45
CA GLY A 294 -6.08 5.57 -19.21
C GLY A 294 -4.71 6.23 -19.24
N PHE A 295 -4.05 6.27 -18.07
CA PHE A 295 -2.70 6.82 -17.96
C PHE A 295 -1.66 5.97 -18.69
N THR A 296 -1.74 4.65 -18.63
CA THR A 296 -0.84 3.75 -19.38
C THR A 296 -0.94 4.02 -20.88
N ARG A 297 -2.15 4.09 -21.43
CA ARG A 297 -2.36 4.44 -22.86
C ARG A 297 -1.83 5.81 -23.22
N LEU A 298 -1.98 6.80 -22.34
CA LEU A 298 -1.42 8.14 -22.54
C LEU A 298 0.12 8.08 -22.65
N ILE A 299 0.79 7.40 -21.72
CA ILE A 299 2.26 7.30 -21.71
C ILE A 299 2.78 6.57 -22.95
N GLU A 300 2.11 5.50 -23.37
CA GLU A 300 2.45 4.79 -24.60
C GLU A 300 2.30 5.68 -25.84
N ALA A 301 1.20 6.46 -25.93
CA ALA A 301 0.99 7.39 -27.02
C ALA A 301 2.03 8.53 -27.02
N ALA A 302 2.31 9.12 -25.85
CA ALA A 302 3.29 10.19 -25.71
C ALA A 302 4.69 9.74 -26.16
N ARG A 303 5.12 8.56 -25.76
CA ARG A 303 6.43 7.99 -26.18
C ARG A 303 6.47 7.72 -27.69
N LYS A 304 5.41 7.21 -28.27
CA LYS A 304 5.31 7.02 -29.74
C LYS A 304 5.42 8.33 -30.52
N HIS A 305 5.05 9.45 -29.91
CA HIS A 305 5.16 10.79 -30.50
C HIS A 305 6.42 11.55 -30.05
N GLY A 306 7.40 10.84 -29.49
CA GLY A 306 8.71 11.41 -29.22
C GLY A 306 8.85 12.13 -27.87
N VAL A 307 7.83 12.11 -27.00
CA VAL A 307 7.96 12.65 -25.64
C VAL A 307 8.93 11.78 -24.86
N ASN A 308 9.98 12.39 -24.33
CA ASN A 308 11.04 11.69 -23.60
C ASN A 308 10.58 11.32 -22.18
N LEU A 309 10.00 10.14 -22.02
CA LEU A 309 9.50 9.62 -20.74
C LEU A 309 10.15 8.30 -20.36
N PRO A 310 10.31 8.02 -19.05
CA PRO A 310 10.79 6.74 -18.55
C PRO A 310 9.98 5.55 -19.10
N PRO A 311 10.63 4.37 -19.27
CA PRO A 311 10.00 3.22 -19.94
C PRO A 311 8.78 2.65 -19.19
N ARG A 312 8.73 2.79 -17.87
CA ARG A 312 7.66 2.25 -17.00
C ARG A 312 7.12 3.33 -16.06
N LEU A 313 6.68 4.44 -16.64
CA LEU A 313 6.08 5.51 -15.86
C LEU A 313 4.64 5.15 -15.46
N THR A 314 4.36 5.16 -14.17
CA THR A 314 3.02 4.95 -13.60
C THR A 314 2.47 6.25 -13.03
N ILE A 315 1.14 6.30 -12.83
CA ILE A 315 0.53 7.49 -12.21
C ILE A 315 1.04 7.75 -10.78
N HIS A 316 1.52 6.72 -10.07
CA HIS A 316 2.11 6.90 -8.75
C HIS A 316 3.49 7.56 -8.80
N ASP A 317 4.21 7.37 -9.91
CA ASP A 317 5.52 7.98 -10.10
C ASP A 317 5.42 9.51 -10.30
N LEU A 318 4.27 10.04 -10.74
CA LEU A 318 4.02 11.49 -10.77
C LEU A 318 4.10 12.12 -9.37
N ARG A 319 3.56 11.43 -8.36
CA ARG A 319 3.70 11.87 -6.97
C ARG A 319 5.15 11.75 -6.47
N ALA A 320 5.86 10.71 -6.89
CA ALA A 320 7.29 10.58 -6.60
C ALA A 320 8.08 11.71 -7.24
N SER A 321 7.74 12.08 -8.48
CA SER A 321 8.33 13.21 -9.21
C SER A 321 8.09 14.53 -8.50
N PHE A 322 6.84 14.81 -8.08
CA PHE A 322 6.54 15.97 -7.26
C PHE A 322 7.46 16.05 -6.01
N ALA A 323 7.55 14.93 -5.27
CA ALA A 323 8.33 14.90 -4.04
C ALA A 323 9.83 15.15 -4.28
N THR A 324 10.36 14.55 -5.35
CA THR A 324 11.78 14.70 -5.72
C THR A 324 12.07 16.12 -6.20
N ASN A 325 11.26 16.66 -7.13
CA ASN A 325 11.44 18.00 -7.67
C ASN A 325 11.27 19.07 -6.58
N TYR A 326 10.28 18.90 -5.68
CA TYR A 326 10.07 19.81 -4.56
C TYR A 326 11.30 19.92 -3.63
N LEU A 327 11.93 18.78 -3.31
CA LEU A 327 13.13 18.78 -2.47
C LEU A 327 14.38 19.27 -3.19
N GLU A 328 14.43 19.19 -4.52
CA GLU A 328 15.51 19.80 -5.28
C GLU A 328 15.46 21.32 -5.27
N GLU A 329 14.27 21.87 -5.40
CA GLU A 329 14.05 23.31 -5.32
C GLU A 329 14.14 23.84 -3.88
N ASN A 330 13.79 22.99 -2.90
CA ASN A 330 13.68 23.39 -1.49
C ASN A 330 14.27 22.30 -0.57
N PRO A 331 15.59 22.12 -0.53
CA PRO A 331 16.23 21.02 0.24
C PRO A 331 15.95 21.12 1.75
N GLU A 332 15.78 22.33 2.28
CA GLU A 332 15.52 22.59 3.69
C GLU A 332 14.07 22.31 4.12
N LYS A 333 13.13 22.19 3.16
CA LYS A 333 11.69 22.04 3.44
C LYS A 333 11.23 20.59 3.53
N PHE A 334 12.08 19.67 3.97
CA PHE A 334 11.75 18.25 4.11
C PHE A 334 10.48 17.99 4.94
N TRP A 335 10.36 18.66 6.08
CA TRP A 335 9.19 18.51 6.95
C TRP A 335 7.91 19.03 6.30
N ARG A 336 8.01 20.13 5.56
CA ARG A 336 6.88 20.65 4.80
C ARG A 336 6.43 19.69 3.70
N LEU A 337 7.37 19.06 3.00
CA LEU A 337 7.05 18.01 2.04
C LEU A 337 6.35 16.80 2.71
N MET A 338 6.84 16.40 3.88
CA MET A 338 6.22 15.31 4.64
C MET A 338 4.75 15.59 4.95
N GLU A 339 4.42 16.81 5.39
CA GLU A 339 3.06 17.28 5.61
C GLU A 339 2.23 17.28 4.32
N LEU A 340 2.74 17.88 3.24
CA LEU A 340 2.08 17.91 1.93
C LEU A 340 1.77 16.50 1.41
N LEU A 341 2.68 15.56 1.59
CA LEU A 341 2.47 14.17 1.21
C LEU A 341 1.58 13.40 2.18
N GLY A 342 1.34 13.91 3.40
CA GLY A 342 0.62 13.20 4.46
C GLY A 342 1.36 11.91 4.86
N HIS A 343 2.65 12.03 5.11
CA HIS A 343 3.47 10.96 5.64
C HIS A 343 3.60 11.09 7.16
N ILE A 344 3.23 10.06 7.89
CA ILE A 344 3.38 9.99 9.34
C ILE A 344 4.84 9.73 9.71
N SER A 345 5.54 8.90 8.91
CA SER A 345 6.94 8.54 9.16
C SER A 345 7.88 9.26 8.19
N PRO A 346 8.95 9.91 8.70
CA PRO A 346 10.00 10.49 7.87
C PRO A 346 10.63 9.49 6.90
N SER A 347 10.72 8.21 7.28
CA SER A 347 11.26 7.14 6.42
C SER A 347 10.52 7.02 5.09
N SER A 348 9.21 7.30 5.07
CA SER A 348 8.40 7.29 3.84
C SER A 348 8.79 8.43 2.88
N THR A 349 9.17 9.58 3.42
CA THR A 349 9.64 10.73 2.62
C THR A 349 11.10 10.54 2.18
N CYS A 350 11.93 9.93 3.02
CA CYS A 350 13.32 9.60 2.67
C CYS A 350 13.44 8.68 1.45
N LEU A 351 12.42 7.88 1.13
CA LEU A 351 12.42 7.05 -0.07
C LEU A 351 12.53 7.87 -1.37
N TYR A 352 12.00 9.10 -1.38
CA TYR A 352 12.08 9.98 -2.55
C TYR A 352 13.45 10.62 -2.72
N ILE A 353 14.17 10.87 -1.63
CA ILE A 353 15.56 11.39 -1.67
C ILE A 353 16.50 10.34 -2.28
N ARG A 354 16.25 9.04 -2.00
CA ARG A 354 17.11 7.93 -2.42
C ARG A 354 16.90 7.48 -3.87
N SER A 355 15.84 7.92 -4.51
CA SER A 355 15.43 7.40 -5.81
C SER A 355 16.19 7.99 -6.99
N ARG A 356 16.98 9.04 -6.80
CA ARG A 356 17.76 9.67 -7.88
C ARG A 356 19.18 9.11 -7.92
N GLY A 357 19.60 8.55 -9.08
CA GLY A 357 20.95 8.00 -9.27
C GLY A 357 22.06 9.03 -9.02
N ASP A 358 21.83 10.30 -9.39
CA ASP A 358 22.73 11.43 -9.15
C ASP A 358 22.79 11.86 -7.68
N ASN A 359 21.81 11.51 -6.86
CA ASN A 359 21.84 11.74 -5.43
C ASN A 359 22.88 10.93 -4.68
N ARG A 360 23.56 9.95 -5.32
CA ARG A 360 24.77 9.35 -4.75
C ARG A 360 25.86 10.41 -4.53
N VAL A 361 25.96 11.38 -5.41
CA VAL A 361 26.93 12.48 -5.31
C VAL A 361 26.48 13.51 -4.26
N LEU A 362 25.19 13.81 -4.22
CA LEU A 362 24.61 14.69 -3.18
C LEU A 362 24.64 14.02 -1.81
N SER A 363 24.29 12.75 -1.69
CA SER A 363 24.40 12.02 -0.43
C SER A 363 25.86 11.87 0.04
N MET A 364 26.82 11.76 -0.86
CA MET A 364 28.25 11.79 -0.51
C MET A 364 28.74 13.18 -0.12
N LYS A 365 28.22 14.25 -0.73
CA LYS A 365 28.51 15.62 -0.31
C LYS A 365 27.85 15.99 1.02
N GLN A 366 26.65 15.52 1.27
CA GLN A 366 25.90 15.75 2.51
C GLN A 366 26.29 14.79 3.64
N ALA A 367 26.81 13.60 3.34
CA ALA A 367 27.39 12.70 4.34
C ALA A 367 28.66 13.25 5.01
N ARG A 368 29.24 14.30 4.44
CA ARG A 368 30.30 15.09 5.10
C ARG A 368 29.78 16.10 6.12
N THR A 369 28.49 16.38 6.14
CA THR A 369 27.79 17.11 7.21
C THR A 369 27.12 16.09 8.12
N PRO A 370 27.46 16.00 9.43
CA PRO A 370 27.02 14.89 10.32
C PRO A 370 25.53 14.70 10.48
N GLN A 371 24.71 15.61 9.97
CA GLN A 371 23.24 15.58 10.13
C GLN A 371 22.45 15.21 8.86
N ALA A 372 23.04 15.22 7.69
CA ALA A 372 22.27 15.13 6.43
C ALA A 372 22.28 13.75 5.74
N GLY A 373 23.12 12.84 6.17
CA GLY A 373 23.36 11.57 5.47
C GLY A 373 22.71 10.33 6.04
N ARG A 374 22.09 10.40 7.19
CA ARG A 374 21.44 9.25 7.83
C ARG A 374 19.97 9.55 8.08
N CYS A 375 19.10 8.96 7.28
CA CYS A 375 17.73 8.68 7.69
C CYS A 375 17.72 7.66 8.84
N GLY A 376 18.52 7.86 9.82
CA GLY A 376 18.59 7.15 11.08
C GLY A 376 18.23 8.13 12.20
N PHE A 377 17.09 8.79 12.09
CA PHE A 377 16.50 9.46 13.25
C PHE A 377 15.94 8.38 14.15
N THR A 378 16.72 7.93 15.12
CA THR A 378 16.14 7.45 16.37
C THR A 378 15.31 8.60 16.91
N ALA A 379 14.00 8.43 16.93
CA ALA A 379 13.11 9.33 17.64
C ALA A 379 13.59 9.38 19.09
N ARG A 380 14.26 10.44 19.49
CA ARG A 380 14.35 10.78 20.89
C ARG A 380 12.95 11.19 21.31
N VAL A 381 12.31 10.30 22.03
CA VAL A 381 11.11 10.58 22.79
C VAL A 381 11.43 11.78 23.69
N TYR A 382 10.83 12.91 23.42
CA TYR A 382 10.73 13.98 24.40
C TYR A 382 9.73 13.52 25.46
N ASN A 383 10.25 12.97 26.56
CA ASN A 383 9.55 12.96 27.84
C ASN A 383 9.66 14.37 28.41
N THR A 384 8.60 15.11 28.36
CA THR A 384 8.13 16.07 29.37
C THR A 384 6.62 16.08 29.30
#